data_6bcadff09e31c1440ee3bb8e349c0612
#
_entry.id   6bcadff09e31c1440ee3bb8e349c0612
#
_cell.length_a   1.000
_cell.length_b   1.000
_cell.length_c   1.000
_cell.angle_alpha   90.00
_cell.angle_beta   90.00
_cell.angle_gamma   90.00
#
_symmetry.space_group_name_H-M   'P 1'
#
loop_
_entity.id
_entity.type
_entity.pdbx_description
1 polymer ?
#
loop_
_entity_poly.entity_id
_entity_poly.type
_entity_poly.pdbx_seq_one_letter_code
_entity_poly.pdbx_strand_id
1 'polypeptide(L)'
;SGHLFRGYRIGLTESHQAQKSSVPGTAVSMAQALGLVPGDIRSVRDAEVQQRVLQIPPEHLGRHAYHQVLIEDGACSVTLETRVYGDAPYAEGVAHIVAAVLARPLDNRRYAII
;
A
#
# COMPACT_ATOMS: atom_id res chain seq x y z
N SER A 1 -13.94 0.91 4.55
CA SER A 1 -14.68 2.07 4.96
C SER A 1 -14.01 3.39 4.59
N GLY A 2 -13.96 3.64 3.28
CA GLY A 2 -13.43 4.90 2.76
C GLY A 2 -14.18 6.12 3.27
N HIS A 3 -15.41 5.97 3.73
CA HIS A 3 -16.19 7.09 4.26
C HIS A 3 -15.60 7.71 5.53
N LEU A 4 -14.76 6.96 6.27
CA LEU A 4 -14.10 7.49 7.46
C LEU A 4 -13.08 8.58 7.11
N PHE A 5 -12.63 8.61 5.87
CA PHE A 5 -11.60 9.53 5.40
C PHE A 5 -12.16 10.56 4.43
N ARG A 6 -13.47 10.79 4.48
CA ARG A 6 -14.11 11.78 3.62
C ARG A 6 -13.53 13.17 3.95
N GLY A 7 -13.12 13.90 2.93
CA GLY A 7 -12.46 15.20 3.09
C GLY A 7 -10.95 15.13 3.20
N TYR A 8 -10.38 13.91 3.33
CA TYR A 8 -8.94 13.71 3.31
C TYR A 8 -8.47 13.38 1.89
N ARG A 9 -7.23 13.71 1.60
CA ARG A 9 -6.58 13.20 0.39
C ARG A 9 -5.99 11.84 0.71
N ILE A 10 -6.21 10.89 -0.20
CA ILE A 10 -5.73 9.53 -0.03
C ILE A 10 -4.88 9.19 -1.25
N GLY A 11 -3.65 8.75 -1.01
CA GLY A 11 -2.76 8.25 -2.05
C GLY A 11 -2.42 6.78 -1.79
N LEU A 12 -2.33 6.02 -2.86
CA LEU A 12 -1.89 4.62 -2.80
C LEU A 12 -0.79 4.41 -3.82
N THR A 13 0.37 3.99 -3.33
CA THR A 13 1.54 3.69 -4.16
C THR A 13 1.90 2.23 -3.98
N GLU A 14 2.25 1.55 -5.06
CA GLU A 14 2.78 0.19 -5.02
C GLU A 14 4.05 0.10 -5.84
N SER A 15 4.92 -0.82 -5.48
CA SER A 15 6.14 -1.11 -6.23
C SER A 15 6.40 -2.59 -6.23
N HIS A 16 6.78 -3.09 -7.39
CA HIS A 16 7.15 -4.49 -7.63
C HIS A 16 8.31 -4.52 -8.63
N GLN A 17 8.79 -5.71 -8.95
CA GLN A 17 9.85 -5.85 -9.96
C GLN A 17 9.46 -5.18 -11.27
N ALA A 18 10.46 -4.66 -11.98
CA ALA A 18 10.23 -3.86 -13.19
C ALA A 18 9.46 -4.61 -14.29
N GLN A 19 9.59 -5.93 -14.35
CA GLN A 19 8.94 -6.76 -15.34
C GLN A 19 7.44 -6.97 -15.08
N LYS A 20 6.95 -6.64 -13.90
CA LYS A 20 5.54 -6.80 -13.58
C LYS A 20 4.74 -5.68 -14.24
N SER A 21 3.96 -6.02 -15.26
CA SER A 21 3.20 -5.05 -16.05
C SER A 21 1.81 -4.77 -15.48
N SER A 22 1.28 -5.66 -14.67
CA SER A 22 -0.06 -5.53 -14.10
C SER A 22 -0.03 -4.88 -12.72
N VAL A 23 -1.15 -4.26 -12.32
CA VAL A 23 -1.32 -3.81 -10.94
C VAL A 23 -1.66 -5.02 -10.08
N PRO A 24 -0.95 -5.24 -8.95
CA PRO A 24 -1.19 -6.39 -8.11
C PRO A 24 -2.60 -6.39 -7.51
N GLY A 25 -3.18 -7.58 -7.37
CA GLY A 25 -4.50 -7.72 -6.76
C GLY A 25 -4.60 -7.14 -5.36
N THR A 26 -3.50 -7.20 -4.60
CA THR A 26 -3.43 -6.60 -3.27
C THR A 26 -3.61 -5.09 -3.31
N ALA A 27 -2.94 -4.42 -4.24
CA ALA A 27 -3.10 -2.97 -4.39
C ALA A 27 -4.53 -2.60 -4.80
N VAL A 28 -5.14 -3.41 -5.67
CA VAL A 28 -6.54 -3.21 -6.07
C VAL A 28 -7.47 -3.38 -4.87
N SER A 29 -7.23 -4.39 -4.03
CA SER A 29 -8.03 -4.59 -2.81
C SER A 29 -7.89 -3.43 -1.84
N MET A 30 -6.69 -2.90 -1.66
CA MET A 30 -6.46 -1.71 -0.83
C MET A 30 -7.19 -0.50 -1.39
N ALA A 31 -7.13 -0.29 -2.70
CA ALA A 31 -7.82 0.81 -3.35
C ALA A 31 -9.32 0.74 -3.10
N GLN A 32 -9.91 -0.44 -3.27
CA GLN A 32 -11.34 -0.65 -3.00
C GLN A 32 -11.69 -0.33 -1.55
N ALA A 33 -10.88 -0.79 -0.60
CA ALA A 33 -11.10 -0.53 0.82
C ALA A 33 -11.07 0.96 1.15
N LEU A 34 -10.29 1.74 0.39
CA LEU A 34 -10.14 3.18 0.60
C LEU A 34 -11.13 4.02 -0.23
N GLY A 35 -11.97 3.39 -1.04
CA GLY A 35 -12.87 4.10 -1.93
C GLY A 35 -12.20 4.67 -3.17
N LEU A 36 -11.03 4.17 -3.52
CA LEU A 36 -10.28 4.56 -4.72
C LEU A 36 -10.59 3.61 -5.87
N VAL A 37 -10.40 4.10 -7.09
CA VAL A 37 -10.47 3.25 -8.29
C VAL A 37 -9.04 2.81 -8.67
N PRO A 38 -8.89 1.71 -9.44
CA PRO A 38 -7.55 1.24 -9.80
C PRO A 38 -6.69 2.30 -10.51
N GLY A 39 -7.30 3.22 -11.25
CA GLY A 39 -6.57 4.31 -11.91
C GLY A 39 -5.93 5.31 -10.95
N ASP A 40 -6.32 5.30 -9.69
CA ASP A 40 -5.73 6.17 -8.65
C ASP A 40 -4.47 5.57 -8.04
N ILE A 41 -4.13 4.32 -8.38
CA ILE A 41 -2.96 3.65 -7.85
C ILE A 41 -1.72 4.12 -8.60
N ARG A 42 -0.73 4.63 -7.85
CA ARG A 42 0.57 4.96 -8.41
C ARG A 42 1.45 3.73 -8.39
N SER A 43 1.80 3.22 -9.56
CA SER A 43 2.68 2.07 -9.71
C SER A 43 4.10 2.53 -10.04
N VAL A 44 5.07 2.10 -9.25
CA VAL A 44 6.47 2.46 -9.44
C VAL A 44 7.22 1.24 -9.95
N ARG A 45 7.86 1.40 -11.13
CA ARG A 45 8.63 0.33 -11.78
C ARG A 45 10.06 0.75 -12.13
N ASP A 46 10.36 2.06 -12.06
CA ASP A 46 11.68 2.59 -12.34
C ASP A 46 12.62 2.24 -11.19
N ALA A 47 13.70 1.52 -11.50
CA ALA A 47 14.65 1.05 -10.50
C ALA A 47 15.31 2.18 -9.72
N GLU A 48 15.58 3.31 -10.36
CA GLU A 48 16.18 4.45 -9.68
C GLU A 48 15.22 5.04 -8.65
N VAL A 49 13.96 5.22 -9.00
CA VAL A 49 12.93 5.70 -8.09
C VAL A 49 12.73 4.71 -6.95
N GLN A 50 12.70 3.42 -7.27
CA GLN A 50 12.55 2.37 -6.26
C GLN A 50 13.67 2.44 -5.21
N GLN A 51 14.91 2.65 -5.64
CA GLN A 51 16.04 2.74 -4.73
C GLN A 51 16.09 4.06 -3.99
N ARG A 52 15.97 5.17 -4.68
CA ARG A 52 16.21 6.50 -4.12
C ARG A 52 15.04 7.05 -3.33
N VAL A 53 13.83 6.83 -3.80
CA VAL A 53 12.61 7.37 -3.18
C VAL A 53 12.00 6.35 -2.23
N LEU A 54 11.80 5.13 -2.70
CA LEU A 54 11.17 4.09 -1.89
C LEU A 54 12.15 3.35 -1.00
N GLN A 55 13.45 3.54 -1.22
CA GLN A 55 14.53 2.93 -0.44
C GLN A 55 14.49 1.40 -0.47
N ILE A 56 14.14 0.84 -1.63
CA ILE A 56 14.23 -0.59 -1.85
C ILE A 56 15.72 -0.96 -2.03
N PRO A 57 16.26 -1.87 -1.23
CA PRO A 57 17.66 -2.28 -1.38
C PRO A 57 17.94 -2.85 -2.78
N PRO A 58 19.11 -2.58 -3.36
CA PRO A 58 19.42 -3.06 -4.71
C PRO A 58 19.24 -4.57 -4.90
N GLU A 59 19.58 -5.35 -3.89
CA GLU A 59 19.47 -6.81 -3.92
C GLU A 59 18.02 -7.29 -3.96
N HIS A 60 17.06 -6.43 -3.65
CA HIS A 60 15.63 -6.78 -3.63
C HIS A 60 14.83 -6.12 -4.76
N LEU A 61 15.48 -5.41 -5.67
CA LEU A 61 14.77 -4.77 -6.79
C LEU A 61 14.05 -5.79 -7.67
N GLY A 62 14.67 -6.95 -7.89
CA GLY A 62 14.09 -8.00 -8.71
C GLY A 62 12.95 -8.76 -8.05
N ARG A 63 12.76 -8.58 -6.76
CA ARG A 63 11.74 -9.32 -6.02
C ARG A 63 11.37 -8.61 -4.74
N HIS A 64 10.34 -7.79 -4.82
CA HIS A 64 9.79 -7.08 -3.67
C HIS A 64 8.32 -6.77 -3.89
N ALA A 65 7.63 -6.54 -2.79
CA ALA A 65 6.29 -6.00 -2.79
C ALA A 65 6.25 -4.83 -1.80
N TYR A 66 5.92 -3.65 -2.30
CA TYR A 66 5.85 -2.44 -1.51
C TYR A 66 4.48 -1.80 -1.71
N HIS A 67 3.87 -1.40 -0.60
CA HIS A 67 2.61 -0.66 -0.63
C HIS A 67 2.70 0.48 0.38
N GLN A 68 2.20 1.64 -0.02
CA GLN A 68 2.11 2.80 0.85
C GLN A 68 0.74 3.44 0.71
N VAL A 69 0.07 3.63 1.83
CA VAL A 69 -1.16 4.41 1.91
C VAL A 69 -0.84 5.70 2.62
N LEU A 70 -1.18 6.82 1.99
CA LEU A 70 -1.05 8.15 2.57
C LEU A 70 -2.43 8.75 2.73
N ILE A 71 -2.75 9.18 3.93
CA ILE A 71 -4.03 9.85 4.24
C ILE A 71 -3.68 11.20 4.87
N GLU A 72 -4.11 12.29 4.25
CA GLU A 72 -3.73 13.62 4.72
C GLU A 72 -4.84 14.65 4.53
N ASP A 73 -4.86 15.64 5.40
CA ASP A 73 -5.79 16.77 5.31
C ASP A 73 -5.09 18.14 5.30
N GLY A 74 -3.77 18.15 5.18
CA GLY A 74 -2.99 19.38 5.19
C GLY A 74 -2.45 19.74 6.55
N ALA A 75 -3.16 19.42 7.63
CA ALA A 75 -2.71 19.67 8.99
C ALA A 75 -2.02 18.45 9.60
N CYS A 76 -2.46 17.26 9.22
CA CYS A 76 -1.88 16.01 9.69
C CYS A 76 -1.90 14.97 8.58
N SER A 77 -1.05 13.96 8.74
CA SER A 77 -0.99 12.86 7.79
C SER A 77 -0.74 11.55 8.52
N VAL A 78 -1.24 10.48 7.91
CA VAL A 78 -0.94 9.11 8.34
C VAL A 78 -0.39 8.37 7.13
N THR A 79 0.72 7.69 7.33
CA THR A 79 1.31 6.85 6.31
C THR A 79 1.39 5.42 6.83
N LEU A 80 0.88 4.49 6.03
CA LEU A 80 0.98 3.06 6.29
C LEU A 80 1.83 2.45 5.19
N GLU A 81 2.88 1.73 5.58
CA GLU A 81 3.79 1.10 4.64
C GLU A 81 3.87 -0.40 4.89
N THR A 82 3.88 -1.18 3.83
CA THR A 82 4.25 -2.59 3.90
C THR A 82 5.45 -2.81 2.98
N ARG A 83 6.45 -3.53 3.46
CA ARG A 83 7.66 -3.87 2.72
C ARG A 83 7.91 -5.36 2.87
N VAL A 84 7.95 -6.07 1.75
CA VAL A 84 8.27 -7.49 1.73
C VAL A 84 9.33 -7.72 0.68
N TYR A 85 10.40 -8.38 1.06
CA TYR A 85 11.53 -8.66 0.19
C TYR A 85 11.71 -10.15 -0.02
N GLY A 86 12.10 -10.51 -1.25
CA GLY A 86 12.39 -11.88 -1.59
C GLY A 86 11.14 -12.77 -1.63
N ASP A 87 11.34 -14.05 -1.35
CA ASP A 87 10.30 -15.07 -1.35
C ASP A 87 9.58 -15.13 -0.01
N ALA A 88 8.94 -14.08 0.37
CA ALA A 88 8.18 -14.10 1.62
C ALA A 88 6.78 -14.66 1.35
N PRO A 89 6.48 -15.89 1.82
CA PRO A 89 5.17 -16.50 1.56
C PRO A 89 4.02 -15.77 2.23
N TYR A 90 4.32 -14.82 3.10
CA TYR A 90 3.32 -14.06 3.85
C TYR A 90 3.06 -12.66 3.30
N ALA A 91 3.70 -12.31 2.17
CA ALA A 91 3.59 -10.97 1.60
C ALA A 91 2.14 -10.56 1.36
N GLU A 92 1.38 -11.42 0.68
CA GLU A 92 -0.02 -11.16 0.38
C GLU A 92 -0.87 -11.18 1.64
N GLY A 93 -0.55 -12.06 2.60
CA GLY A 93 -1.27 -12.14 3.84
C GLY A 93 -1.21 -10.85 4.65
N VAL A 94 -0.01 -10.26 4.76
CA VAL A 94 0.17 -8.99 5.47
C VAL A 94 -0.61 -7.88 4.79
N ALA A 95 -0.53 -7.78 3.47
CA ALA A 95 -1.22 -6.77 2.72
C ALA A 95 -2.75 -6.95 2.80
N HIS A 96 -3.24 -8.19 2.81
CA HIS A 96 -4.66 -8.47 3.03
C HIS A 96 -5.13 -8.03 4.41
N ILE A 97 -4.31 -8.22 5.45
CA ILE A 97 -4.62 -7.76 6.80
C ILE A 97 -4.79 -6.24 6.81
N VAL A 98 -3.86 -5.51 6.18
CA VAL A 98 -3.94 -4.05 6.10
C VAL A 98 -5.21 -3.63 5.37
N ALA A 99 -5.52 -4.25 4.23
CA ALA A 99 -6.72 -3.96 3.47
C ALA A 99 -7.99 -4.24 4.29
N ALA A 100 -8.01 -5.34 5.03
CA ALA A 100 -9.16 -5.70 5.87
C ALA A 100 -9.36 -4.69 7.01
N VAL A 101 -8.28 -4.23 7.62
CA VAL A 101 -8.34 -3.20 8.67
C VAL A 101 -8.91 -1.89 8.10
N LEU A 102 -8.44 -1.48 6.92
CA LEU A 102 -8.91 -0.26 6.27
C LEU A 102 -10.37 -0.34 5.84
N ALA A 103 -10.86 -1.55 5.53
CA ALA A 103 -12.24 -1.76 5.10
C ALA A 103 -13.24 -1.75 6.25
N ARG A 104 -12.78 -1.95 7.49
CA ARG A 104 -13.67 -2.01 8.65
C ARG A 104 -13.96 -0.61 9.17
N PRO A 105 -15.20 -0.34 9.64
CA PRO A 105 -15.44 0.86 10.40
C PRO A 105 -14.59 0.81 11.68
N LEU A 106 -13.77 1.82 11.89
CA LEU A 106 -13.02 1.95 13.13
C LEU A 106 -13.99 2.44 14.20
N ASP A 107 -14.20 1.66 15.23
CA ASP A 107 -15.01 2.06 16.36
C ASP A 107 -14.10 2.27 17.58
N ASN A 108 -14.67 2.37 18.76
CA ASN A 108 -13.91 2.61 19.99
C ASN A 108 -13.17 1.38 20.51
N ARG A 109 -13.16 0.30 19.77
CA ARG A 109 -12.44 -0.90 20.16
C ARG A 109 -10.97 -0.74 19.89
N ARG A 110 -10.19 -1.41 20.73
CA ARG A 110 -8.77 -1.52 20.50
C ARG A 110 -8.53 -2.68 19.52
N TYR A 111 -7.84 -2.40 18.44
CA TYR A 111 -7.47 -3.42 17.45
C TYR A 111 -6.02 -3.81 17.64
N ALA A 112 -5.73 -5.11 17.69
CA ALA A 112 -4.38 -5.64 17.69
C ALA A 112 -4.07 -6.14 16.26
N ILE A 113 -3.01 -5.60 15.67
CA ILE A 113 -2.47 -6.05 14.40
C ILE A 113 -1.17 -6.76 14.71
N ILE A 114 -1.16 -8.06 14.56
CA ILE A 114 0.01 -8.88 14.86
C ILE A 114 0.47 -9.57 13.59
#